data_ca6ee56aa1b046d6e83c480522b87873
#
_entry.id   ca6ee56aa1b046d6e83c480522b87873
#
_cell.length_a   1.000
_cell.length_b   1.000
_cell.length_c   1.000
_cell.angle_alpha   90.00
_cell.angle_beta   90.00
_cell.angle_gamma   90.00
#
_symmetry.space_group_name_H-M   'P 1'
#
loop_
_entity.id
_entity.type
_entity.pdbx_description
1 polymer ?
#
loop_
_entity_poly.entity_id
_entity_poly.type
_entity_poly.pdbx_seq_one_letter_code
_entity_poly.pdbx_strand_id
1 'polypeptide(L)'
;MARKRNLYDPKSKSFYRLSRTKLENFLRCARCFYLDRRLGVSQPPGFPFNLNSAVDELLKREFDDYRTKQEPHPFMQGAGIDAVPAQHPQLETWRQNFKGVSVDHEVTGFTFFGAIDDLWLGRDGKYLVCDYKAT
;
A
#
# COMPACT_ATOMS: atom_id res chain seq x y z
N MET A 1 -25.25 1.70 -3.37
CA MET A 1 -25.16 0.23 -3.15
C MET A 1 -24.16 -0.04 -2.02
N ALA A 2 -24.55 -0.81 -1.00
CA ALA A 2 -23.63 -1.22 0.07
C ALA A 2 -22.51 -2.10 -0.53
N ARG A 3 -21.25 -1.77 -0.25
CA ARG A 3 -20.09 -2.53 -0.74
C ARG A 3 -20.12 -3.93 -0.17
N LYS A 4 -20.07 -4.97 -1.02
CA LYS A 4 -20.01 -6.36 -0.59
C LYS A 4 -18.78 -6.56 0.30
N ARG A 5 -18.99 -7.05 1.53
CA ARG A 5 -17.90 -7.32 2.45
C ARG A 5 -17.06 -8.50 1.96
N ASN A 6 -15.74 -8.37 2.05
CA ASN A 6 -14.81 -9.46 1.76
C ASN A 6 -14.70 -10.36 3.00
N LEU A 7 -15.62 -11.32 3.14
CA LEU A 7 -15.61 -12.30 4.22
C LEU A 7 -14.83 -13.54 3.83
N TYR A 8 -14.09 -14.09 4.76
CA TYR A 8 -13.37 -15.35 4.58
C TYR A 8 -14.32 -16.54 4.66
N ASP A 9 -14.32 -17.36 3.62
CA ASP A 9 -15.02 -18.64 3.60
C ASP A 9 -14.02 -19.80 3.50
N PRO A 10 -13.90 -20.66 4.53
CA PRO A 10 -12.97 -21.78 4.54
C PRO A 10 -13.31 -22.87 3.52
N LYS A 11 -14.51 -22.85 2.96
CA LYS A 11 -14.94 -23.78 1.90
C LYS A 11 -14.64 -23.26 0.50
N SER A 12 -14.25 -21.99 0.38
CA SER A 12 -13.87 -21.42 -0.92
C SER A 12 -12.56 -22.03 -1.40
N LYS A 13 -12.53 -22.37 -2.69
CA LYS A 13 -11.32 -22.84 -3.38
C LYS A 13 -10.52 -21.67 -3.98
N SER A 14 -11.06 -20.46 -3.97
CA SER A 14 -10.38 -19.27 -4.48
C SER A 14 -9.50 -18.66 -3.40
N PHE A 15 -8.39 -18.07 -3.83
CA PHE A 15 -7.52 -17.30 -2.94
C PHE A 15 -8.27 -16.17 -2.26
N TYR A 16 -8.08 -16.03 -0.95
CA TYR A 16 -8.67 -14.96 -0.17
C TYR A 16 -7.76 -13.73 -0.15
N ARG A 17 -8.27 -12.61 -0.64
CA ARG A 17 -7.51 -11.36 -0.66
C ARG A 17 -7.43 -10.71 0.72
N LEU A 18 -6.20 -10.54 1.22
CA LEU A 18 -5.90 -9.97 2.53
C LEU A 18 -4.98 -8.76 2.38
N SER A 19 -5.46 -7.58 2.76
CA SER A 19 -4.63 -6.38 2.72
C SER A 19 -3.62 -6.32 3.87
N ARG A 20 -2.52 -5.59 3.67
CA ARG A 20 -1.52 -5.31 4.72
C ARG A 20 -2.17 -4.84 6.02
N THR A 21 -3.10 -3.89 5.95
CA THR A 21 -3.80 -3.36 7.14
C THR A 21 -4.59 -4.45 7.89
N LYS A 22 -5.18 -5.40 7.16
CA LYS A 22 -5.92 -6.49 7.79
C LYS A 22 -4.99 -7.52 8.44
N LEU A 23 -3.83 -7.78 7.83
CA LEU A 23 -2.79 -8.58 8.45
C LEU A 23 -2.27 -7.93 9.74
N GLU A 24 -2.03 -6.62 9.71
CA GLU A 24 -1.64 -5.85 10.91
C GLU A 24 -2.73 -5.92 12.01
N ASN A 25 -4.01 -5.84 11.65
CA ASN A 25 -5.10 -6.02 12.59
C ASN A 25 -5.09 -7.41 13.26
N PHE A 26 -4.72 -8.44 12.52
CA PHE A 26 -4.54 -9.78 13.10
C PHE A 26 -3.42 -9.80 14.15
N LEU A 27 -2.27 -9.19 13.83
CA LEU A 27 -1.14 -9.12 14.77
C LEU A 27 -1.49 -8.33 16.05
N ARG A 28 -2.30 -7.28 15.93
CA ARG A 28 -2.75 -6.49 17.09
C ARG A 28 -3.82 -7.20 17.91
N CYS A 29 -4.79 -7.83 17.28
CA CYS A 29 -5.92 -8.46 17.93
C CYS A 29 -6.54 -9.55 17.04
N ALA A 30 -6.11 -10.79 17.20
CA ALA A 30 -6.63 -11.93 16.42
C ALA A 30 -8.16 -12.09 16.56
N ARG A 31 -8.74 -11.82 17.75
CA ARG A 31 -10.18 -11.85 17.98
C ARG A 31 -10.91 -10.80 17.14
N CYS A 32 -10.41 -9.56 17.13
CA CYS A 32 -11.00 -8.47 16.34
C CYS A 32 -10.91 -8.76 14.84
N PHE A 33 -9.81 -9.34 14.39
CA PHE A 33 -9.63 -9.80 13.02
C PHE A 33 -10.65 -10.88 12.64
N TYR A 34 -10.84 -11.88 13.50
CA TYR A 34 -11.82 -12.94 13.29
C TYR A 34 -13.26 -12.38 13.17
N LEU A 35 -13.66 -11.50 14.09
CA LEU A 35 -14.97 -10.84 14.06
C LEU A 35 -15.18 -10.09 12.72
N ASP A 36 -14.17 -9.35 12.30
CA ASP A 36 -14.23 -8.55 11.06
C ASP A 36 -14.24 -9.45 9.80
N ARG A 37 -13.30 -10.40 9.68
CA ARG A 37 -13.11 -11.16 8.45
C ARG A 37 -14.01 -12.36 8.32
N ARG A 38 -14.46 -12.94 9.41
CA ARG A 38 -15.30 -14.14 9.45
C ARG A 38 -16.77 -13.83 9.67
N LEU A 39 -17.08 -12.92 10.59
CA LEU A 39 -18.45 -12.59 10.99
C LEU A 39 -18.94 -11.25 10.45
N GLY A 40 -18.08 -10.46 9.82
CA GLY A 40 -18.45 -9.17 9.24
C GLY A 40 -18.68 -8.06 10.27
N VAL A 41 -18.25 -8.26 11.53
CA VAL A 41 -18.34 -7.26 12.57
C VAL A 41 -17.06 -6.43 12.58
N SER A 42 -17.08 -5.29 11.91
CA SER A 42 -15.92 -4.39 11.79
C SER A 42 -15.84 -3.44 12.98
N GLN A 43 -14.61 -3.02 13.30
CA GLN A 43 -14.38 -1.93 14.24
C GLN A 43 -15.05 -0.63 13.74
N PRO A 44 -15.50 0.25 14.64
CA PRO A 44 -15.95 1.58 14.27
C PRO A 44 -14.87 2.33 13.46
N PRO A 45 -15.25 3.15 12.50
CA PRO A 45 -14.28 3.97 11.79
C PRO A 45 -13.58 4.94 12.75
N GLY A 46 -12.27 5.07 12.64
CA GLY A 46 -11.49 6.09 13.35
C GLY A 46 -11.74 7.49 12.78
N PHE A 47 -11.11 8.49 13.41
CA PHE A 47 -11.15 9.86 12.90
C PHE A 47 -10.45 9.93 11.52
N PRO A 48 -10.99 10.71 10.57
CA PRO A 48 -10.36 10.89 9.27
C PRO A 48 -9.06 11.72 9.41
N PHE A 49 -7.98 11.23 8.80
CA PHE A 49 -6.69 11.93 8.73
C PHE A 49 -6.56 12.72 7.42
N ASN A 50 -7.42 13.71 7.21
CA ASN A 50 -7.51 14.45 5.94
C ASN A 50 -6.23 15.22 5.62
N LEU A 51 -5.56 15.79 6.63
CA LEU A 51 -4.31 16.54 6.44
C LEU A 51 -3.18 15.63 5.94
N ASN A 52 -3.03 14.45 6.55
CA ASN A 52 -1.99 13.49 6.15
C ASN A 52 -2.21 13.00 4.71
N SER A 53 -3.47 12.78 4.31
CA SER A 53 -3.81 12.39 2.94
C SER A 53 -3.51 13.51 1.93
N ALA A 54 -3.73 14.78 2.29
CA ALA A 54 -3.40 15.91 1.44
C ALA A 54 -1.88 16.08 1.26
N VAL A 55 -1.10 15.92 2.33
CA VAL A 55 0.37 15.96 2.27
C VAL A 55 0.91 14.83 1.40
N ASP A 56 0.40 13.62 1.56
CA ASP A 56 0.77 12.47 0.74
C ASP A 56 0.50 12.70 -0.75
N GLU A 57 -0.66 13.28 -1.08
CA GLU A 57 -1.00 13.59 -2.47
C GLU A 57 -0.10 14.69 -3.07
N LEU A 58 0.22 15.73 -2.29
CA LEU A 58 1.13 16.79 -2.72
C LEU A 58 2.54 16.24 -2.97
N LEU A 59 3.07 15.42 -2.08
CA LEU A 59 4.37 14.77 -2.25
C LEU A 59 4.40 13.89 -3.51
N LYS A 60 3.36 13.08 -3.74
CA LYS A 60 3.28 12.26 -4.95
C LYS A 60 3.35 13.09 -6.22
N ARG A 61 2.63 14.22 -6.28
CA ARG A 61 2.67 15.13 -7.44
C ARG A 61 4.06 15.74 -7.62
N GLU A 62 4.67 16.22 -6.53
CA GLU A 62 6.00 16.81 -6.58
C GLU A 62 7.05 15.80 -7.07
N PHE A 63 7.04 14.57 -6.53
CA PHE A 63 7.93 13.52 -7.00
C PHE A 63 7.65 13.09 -8.45
N ASP A 64 6.41 13.17 -8.93
CA ASP A 64 6.06 12.88 -10.33
C ASP A 64 6.64 13.90 -11.31
N ASP A 65 6.78 15.17 -10.90
CA ASP A 65 7.49 16.19 -11.69
C ASP A 65 8.97 15.83 -11.87
N TYR A 66 9.64 15.40 -10.80
CA TYR A 66 11.04 14.93 -10.84
C TYR A 66 11.17 13.60 -11.60
N ARG A 67 10.17 12.72 -11.50
CA ARG A 67 10.10 11.48 -12.29
C ARG A 67 10.08 11.75 -13.78
N THR A 68 9.31 12.75 -14.20
CA THR A 68 9.24 13.15 -15.61
C THR A 68 10.58 13.66 -16.13
N LYS A 69 11.30 14.43 -15.30
CA LYS A 69 12.62 14.98 -15.64
C LYS A 69 13.75 13.96 -15.47
N GLN A 70 13.51 12.84 -14.78
CA GLN A 70 14.52 11.85 -14.35
C GLN A 70 15.65 12.48 -13.53
N GLU A 71 15.27 13.41 -12.65
CA GLU A 71 16.17 14.10 -11.75
C GLU A 71 15.94 13.67 -10.28
N PRO A 72 16.99 13.65 -9.44
CA PRO A 72 16.83 13.37 -8.03
C PRO A 72 16.07 14.50 -7.34
N HIS A 73 15.08 14.15 -6.52
CA HIS A 73 14.35 15.13 -5.73
C HIS A 73 15.27 15.75 -4.64
N PRO A 74 15.10 17.04 -4.26
CA PRO A 74 15.91 17.68 -3.23
C PRO A 74 15.96 16.93 -1.89
N PHE A 75 14.87 16.28 -1.48
CA PHE A 75 14.87 15.43 -0.28
C PHE A 75 15.80 14.23 -0.39
N MET A 76 15.89 13.61 -1.57
CA MET A 76 16.85 12.53 -1.82
C MET A 76 18.28 13.02 -1.70
N GLN A 77 18.57 14.17 -2.32
CA GLN A 77 19.89 14.79 -2.26
C GLN A 77 20.27 15.17 -0.82
N GLY A 78 19.36 15.84 -0.09
CA GLY A 78 19.57 16.21 1.31
C GLY A 78 19.77 15.01 2.25
N ALA A 79 19.17 13.88 1.95
CA ALA A 79 19.34 12.63 2.69
C ALA A 79 20.52 11.77 2.21
N GLY A 80 21.27 12.21 1.19
CA GLY A 80 22.37 11.44 0.61
C GLY A 80 21.93 10.16 -0.12
N ILE A 81 20.68 10.14 -0.60
CA ILE A 81 20.12 9.00 -1.34
C ILE A 81 20.41 9.18 -2.82
N ASP A 82 21.26 8.33 -3.36
CA ASP A 82 21.65 8.35 -4.76
C ASP A 82 20.66 7.56 -5.63
N ALA A 83 19.51 8.15 -5.88
CA ALA A 83 18.42 7.58 -6.63
C ALA A 83 17.62 8.68 -7.38
N VAL A 84 16.77 8.24 -8.30
CA VAL A 84 15.77 9.08 -8.96
C VAL A 84 14.39 8.46 -8.83
N PRO A 85 13.29 9.23 -8.89
CA PRO A 85 11.95 8.67 -8.95
C PRO A 85 11.80 7.77 -10.19
N ALA A 86 11.46 6.49 -9.97
CA ALA A 86 11.47 5.49 -11.03
C ALA A 86 10.30 5.65 -11.99
N GLN A 87 10.55 5.55 -13.29
CA GLN A 87 9.50 5.34 -14.29
C GLN A 87 9.19 3.84 -14.36
N HIS A 88 7.96 3.47 -14.01
CA HIS A 88 7.52 2.09 -14.06
C HIS A 88 6.06 2.00 -14.56
N PRO A 89 5.76 1.14 -15.56
CA PRO A 89 4.44 1.10 -16.19
C PRO A 89 3.30 0.70 -15.24
N GLN A 90 3.61 0.01 -14.15
CA GLN A 90 2.63 -0.43 -13.16
C GLN A 90 2.52 0.51 -11.94
N LEU A 91 3.31 1.56 -11.84
CA LEU A 91 3.35 2.42 -10.65
C LEU A 91 1.98 2.99 -10.29
N GLU A 92 1.23 3.48 -11.28
CA GLU A 92 -0.13 3.99 -11.08
C GLU A 92 -1.09 2.93 -10.52
N THR A 93 -0.92 1.68 -10.92
CA THR A 93 -1.70 0.56 -10.38
C THR A 93 -1.27 0.22 -8.96
N TRP A 94 0.03 0.24 -8.68
CA TRP A 94 0.59 -0.08 -7.37
C TRP A 94 0.26 0.95 -6.30
N ARG A 95 0.06 2.21 -6.68
CA ARG A 95 -0.42 3.30 -5.80
C ARG A 95 -1.89 3.20 -5.41
N GLN A 96 -2.67 2.37 -6.10
CA GLN A 96 -4.12 2.24 -5.84
C GLN A 96 -4.40 1.33 -4.64
N ASN A 97 -5.07 1.86 -3.61
CA ASN A 97 -5.33 1.17 -2.33
C ASN A 97 -6.00 -0.21 -2.44
N PHE A 98 -6.74 -0.49 -3.51
CA PHE A 98 -7.47 -1.76 -3.66
C PHE A 98 -6.88 -2.68 -4.72
N LYS A 99 -5.94 -2.20 -5.50
CA LYS A 99 -5.16 -3.00 -6.44
C LYS A 99 -3.78 -3.27 -5.85
N GLY A 100 -2.94 -2.26 -5.79
CA GLY A 100 -1.62 -2.33 -5.19
C GLY A 100 -0.71 -3.35 -5.84
N VAL A 101 0.35 -3.66 -5.13
CA VAL A 101 1.19 -4.85 -5.38
C VAL A 101 0.52 -6.04 -4.71
N SER A 102 0.50 -7.19 -5.34
CA SER A 102 -0.08 -8.41 -4.77
C SER A 102 0.81 -9.61 -5.00
N VAL A 103 0.75 -10.55 -4.05
CA VAL A 103 1.45 -11.84 -4.11
C VAL A 103 0.54 -12.93 -3.60
N ASP A 104 0.49 -14.03 -4.31
CA ASP A 104 -0.22 -15.23 -3.89
C ASP A 104 0.68 -16.12 -3.05
N HIS A 105 0.15 -16.56 -1.91
CA HIS A 105 0.82 -17.51 -1.03
C HIS A 105 0.06 -18.83 -1.07
N GLU A 106 0.53 -19.74 -1.90
CA GLU A 106 -0.14 -21.00 -2.24
C GLU A 106 -0.42 -21.87 -1.01
N VAL A 107 0.52 -21.94 -0.05
CA VAL A 107 0.38 -22.76 1.15
C VAL A 107 -0.84 -22.38 1.99
N THR A 108 -1.17 -21.09 2.06
CA THR A 108 -2.31 -20.60 2.87
C THR A 108 -3.56 -20.29 2.03
N GLY A 109 -3.44 -20.24 0.71
CA GLY A 109 -4.52 -19.80 -0.16
C GLY A 109 -4.88 -18.32 -0.01
N PHE A 110 -3.91 -17.48 0.39
CA PHE A 110 -4.11 -16.04 0.52
C PHE A 110 -3.39 -15.28 -0.57
N THR A 111 -4.06 -14.26 -1.09
CA THR A 111 -3.44 -13.18 -1.87
C THR A 111 -3.19 -12.00 -0.95
N PHE A 112 -1.95 -11.74 -0.60
CA PHE A 112 -1.57 -10.52 0.12
C PHE A 112 -1.45 -9.36 -0.85
N PHE A 113 -1.96 -8.19 -0.45
CA PHE A 113 -1.85 -7.00 -1.28
C PHE A 113 -1.72 -5.72 -0.44
N GLY A 114 -1.10 -4.71 -1.04
CA GLY A 114 -0.95 -3.38 -0.46
C GLY A 114 -0.53 -2.35 -1.48
N ALA A 115 -0.95 -1.11 -1.30
CA ALA A 115 -0.45 0.00 -2.09
C ALA A 115 0.95 0.42 -1.59
N ILE A 116 1.75 0.94 -2.49
CA ILE A 116 2.98 1.67 -2.21
C ILE A 116 2.75 3.15 -2.48
N ASP A 117 3.47 4.03 -1.80
CA ASP A 117 3.37 5.46 -2.07
C ASP A 117 4.24 5.84 -3.25
N ASP A 118 5.47 5.33 -3.31
CA ASP A 118 6.37 5.61 -4.42
C ASP A 118 7.40 4.50 -4.67
N LEU A 119 8.07 4.63 -5.83
CA LEU A 119 9.14 3.76 -6.28
C LEU A 119 10.30 4.60 -6.81
N TRP A 120 11.50 4.35 -6.30
CA TRP A 120 12.71 5.02 -6.74
C TRP A 120 13.68 4.02 -7.35
N LEU A 121 14.53 4.50 -8.26
CA LEU A 121 15.58 3.71 -8.90
C LEU A 121 16.94 4.21 -8.43
N GLY A 122 17.66 3.36 -7.71
CA GLY A 122 19.03 3.59 -7.30
C GLY A 122 20.01 3.48 -8.47
N ARG A 123 21.17 4.11 -8.33
CA ARG A 123 22.25 3.97 -9.33
C ARG A 123 22.76 2.54 -9.48
N ASP A 124 22.58 1.70 -8.49
CA ASP A 124 22.90 0.26 -8.54
C ASP A 124 21.87 -0.55 -9.35
N GLY A 125 20.87 0.12 -9.94
CA GLY A 125 19.80 -0.50 -10.71
C GLY A 125 18.70 -1.17 -9.88
N LYS A 126 18.72 -1.03 -8.55
CA LYS A 126 17.69 -1.59 -7.68
C LYS A 126 16.56 -0.60 -7.45
N TYR A 127 15.36 -1.15 -7.32
CA TYR A 127 14.20 -0.39 -6.91
C TYR A 127 14.13 -0.23 -5.38
N LEU A 128 13.81 0.96 -4.95
CA LEU A 128 13.53 1.31 -3.55
C LEU A 128 12.04 1.62 -3.43
N VAL A 129 11.36 0.87 -2.56
CA VAL A 129 9.95 1.13 -2.24
C VAL A 129 9.91 2.18 -1.13
N CYS A 130 9.17 3.26 -1.36
CA CYS A 130 9.09 4.40 -0.46
C CYS A 130 7.68 4.54 0.11
N ASP A 131 7.62 4.97 1.36
CA ASP A 131 6.40 5.23 2.11
C ASP A 131 6.48 6.65 2.67
N TYR A 132 5.51 7.51 2.33
CA TYR A 132 5.47 8.89 2.78
C TYR A 132 4.78 8.98 4.14
N LYS A 133 5.38 9.71 5.07
CA LYS A 133 4.82 9.95 6.40
C LYS A 133 4.74 11.44 6.68
N ALA A 134 3.52 11.93 6.91
CA ALA A 134 3.34 13.25 7.50
C ALA A 134 3.55 13.12 9.02
N THR A 135 4.50 13.87 9.56
CA THR A 135 4.82 13.96 10.99
C THR A 135 4.45 15.33 11.53
#